data_a9bff951c22f6aa3913fc016184d5c22
#
_entry.id   a9bff951c22f6aa3913fc016184d5c22
#
_cell.length_a   1.000
_cell.length_b   1.000
_cell.length_c   1.000
_cell.angle_alpha   90.00
_cell.angle_beta   90.00
_cell.angle_gamma   90.00
#
_symmetry.space_group_name_H-M   'P 1'
#
loop_
_entity.id
_entity.type
_entity.pdbx_description
1 polymer ?
#
loop_
_entity_poly.entity_id
_entity_poly.type
_entity_poly.pdbx_seq_one_letter_code
_entity_poly.pdbx_strand_id
1 'polypeptide(L)'
;DAKDLLMRLSLVTKQPLEKGRTIIFLDEVQEFKDIVTRVKFLVEDGSYRYIMSGSLLGVELNDLRSAPVGYLRVCDMYPMDLCEFMVSVGVNQNVIDTLKECFMQRLPVDSFVHEKMIDVFNLYLIVGGMPEAVNTYVETNDLAKVAEVHEKIVRLYKSDFTKYETRYKLKLQEIYDAMPGQLDQKNKRFQINIIGKGLSYDRVANDFLWLKDAGVAIPVYNISEPKLPLVISENRNLFKLFFSDVGLLTSRYSDQVKMAILNKEKSINNGALFENVVSQELLSKGHKEYYFNSKKQGELDFVIELNGKVVPLEIKSGKDYKRHSALCNVLADENYGIEYAYVFSEGNVEVSGKKVYLPIYMMMFLENEKMVDTIYKLDLSGLTFDKDM
;
A
#
# COMPACT_ATOMS: atom_id res chain seq x y z
N ASP A 1 -26.03 28.09 4.06
CA ASP A 1 -25.61 28.86 2.90
C ASP A 1 -24.09 29.00 2.91
N ALA A 2 -23.43 28.82 1.73
CA ALA A 2 -21.98 28.93 1.60
C ALA A 2 -21.43 30.27 2.06
N LYS A 3 -22.15 31.36 1.78
CA LYS A 3 -21.77 32.71 2.17
C LYS A 3 -21.79 32.91 3.69
N ASP A 4 -22.77 32.35 4.41
CA ASP A 4 -22.84 32.40 5.87
C ASP A 4 -21.66 31.66 6.51
N LEU A 5 -21.32 30.45 6.00
CA LEU A 5 -20.15 29.68 6.45
C LEU A 5 -18.85 30.48 6.24
N LEU A 6 -18.66 31.05 5.05
CA LEU A 6 -17.45 31.81 4.73
C LEU A 6 -17.31 33.09 5.56
N MET A 7 -18.43 33.76 5.81
CA MET A 7 -18.47 34.91 6.71
C MET A 7 -18.06 34.52 8.15
N ARG A 8 -18.58 33.41 8.67
CA ARG A 8 -18.23 32.91 10.01
C ARG A 8 -16.76 32.49 10.09
N LEU A 9 -16.24 31.82 9.05
CA LEU A 9 -14.81 31.45 8.99
C LEU A 9 -13.93 32.72 9.02
N SER A 10 -14.27 33.76 8.27
CA SER A 10 -13.49 35.03 8.29
C SER A 10 -13.49 35.72 9.66
N LEU A 11 -14.59 35.59 10.42
CA LEU A 11 -14.67 36.13 11.79
C LEU A 11 -13.82 35.31 12.78
N VAL A 12 -13.77 33.99 12.63
CA VAL A 12 -13.02 33.11 13.52
C VAL A 12 -11.51 33.20 13.27
N THR A 13 -11.07 33.26 12.01
CA THR A 13 -9.65 33.32 11.66
C THR A 13 -8.96 34.63 11.97
N LYS A 14 -9.74 35.72 12.28
CA LYS A 14 -9.24 37.09 12.49
C LYS A 14 -8.34 37.61 11.36
N GLN A 15 -8.37 36.97 10.21
CA GLN A 15 -7.62 37.33 9.00
C GLN A 15 -8.58 37.41 7.82
N PRO A 16 -8.38 38.36 6.89
CA PRO A 16 -9.18 38.42 5.68
C PRO A 16 -8.88 37.20 4.82
N LEU A 17 -9.93 36.53 4.36
CA LEU A 17 -9.83 35.44 3.39
C LEU A 17 -9.70 36.02 1.99
N GLU A 18 -8.50 35.92 1.39
CA GLU A 18 -8.24 36.44 0.06
C GLU A 18 -8.75 35.44 -1.01
N LYS A 19 -9.72 35.92 -1.82
CA LYS A 19 -10.26 35.11 -2.91
C LYS A 19 -9.18 34.67 -3.89
N GLY A 20 -9.25 33.38 -4.30
CA GLY A 20 -8.29 32.77 -5.23
C GLY A 20 -6.91 32.43 -4.64
N ARG A 21 -6.57 32.92 -3.43
CA ARG A 21 -5.28 32.64 -2.76
C ARG A 21 -5.42 31.81 -1.50
N THR A 22 -6.52 31.95 -0.77
CA THR A 22 -6.75 31.20 0.47
C THR A 22 -7.11 29.75 0.20
N ILE A 23 -6.46 28.85 0.92
CA ILE A 23 -6.82 27.43 1.00
C ILE A 23 -7.49 27.21 2.36
N ILE A 24 -8.67 26.64 2.37
CA ILE A 24 -9.41 26.28 3.58
C ILE A 24 -9.22 24.79 3.82
N PHE A 25 -8.54 24.45 4.92
CA PHE A 25 -8.33 23.07 5.35
C PHE A 25 -9.36 22.73 6.43
N LEU A 26 -10.18 21.71 6.18
CA LEU A 26 -11.19 21.20 7.08
C LEU A 26 -10.74 19.82 7.57
N ASP A 27 -10.35 19.76 8.83
CA ASP A 27 -9.87 18.55 9.47
C ASP A 27 -11.01 17.79 10.16
N GLU A 28 -10.90 16.47 10.23
CA GLU A 28 -11.84 15.56 10.89
C GLU A 28 -13.29 15.73 10.39
N VAL A 29 -13.48 15.85 9.06
CA VAL A 29 -14.79 16.16 8.47
C VAL A 29 -15.85 15.09 8.70
N GLN A 30 -15.48 13.85 9.11
CA GLN A 30 -16.41 12.81 9.49
C GLN A 30 -17.24 13.18 10.74
N GLU A 31 -16.74 14.07 11.60
CA GLU A 31 -17.49 14.61 12.73
C GLU A 31 -18.66 15.51 12.27
N PHE A 32 -18.61 16.02 11.01
CA PHE A 32 -19.60 16.89 10.39
C PHE A 32 -20.00 16.40 9.01
N LYS A 33 -20.67 15.26 8.93
CA LYS A 33 -21.09 14.62 7.64
C LYS A 33 -21.82 15.58 6.70
N ASP A 34 -22.55 16.55 7.23
CA ASP A 34 -23.27 17.56 6.44
C ASP A 34 -22.33 18.45 5.60
N ILE A 35 -21.09 18.67 6.04
CA ILE A 35 -20.16 19.53 5.29
C ILE A 35 -19.71 18.87 4.00
N VAL A 36 -19.51 17.54 4.02
CA VAL A 36 -19.11 16.76 2.84
C VAL A 36 -20.17 16.83 1.75
N THR A 37 -21.45 16.75 2.13
CA THR A 37 -22.56 16.88 1.17
C THR A 37 -22.73 18.30 0.64
N ARG A 38 -22.32 19.31 1.41
CA ARG A 38 -22.47 20.73 1.06
C ARG A 38 -21.25 21.32 0.37
N VAL A 39 -20.12 20.60 0.30
CA VAL A 39 -18.89 21.11 -0.31
C VAL A 39 -19.09 21.53 -1.77
N LYS A 40 -20.02 20.92 -2.51
CA LYS A 40 -20.38 21.32 -3.88
C LYS A 40 -20.72 22.81 -3.98
N PHE A 41 -21.47 23.35 -3.03
CA PHE A 41 -21.85 24.77 -3.03
C PHE A 41 -20.67 25.69 -2.73
N LEU A 42 -19.68 25.20 -1.96
CA LEU A 42 -18.45 25.93 -1.68
C LEU A 42 -17.54 25.95 -2.91
N VAL A 43 -17.47 24.84 -3.64
CA VAL A 43 -16.70 24.72 -4.89
C VAL A 43 -17.34 25.52 -6.00
N GLU A 44 -18.69 25.51 -6.12
CA GLU A 44 -19.44 26.30 -7.10
C GLU A 44 -19.28 27.81 -6.88
N ASP A 45 -19.15 28.28 -5.62
CA ASP A 45 -18.85 29.69 -5.32
C ASP A 45 -17.47 30.12 -5.88
N GLY A 46 -16.52 29.17 -6.00
CA GLY A 46 -15.24 29.38 -6.66
C GLY A 46 -14.27 30.35 -5.98
N SER A 47 -14.62 30.87 -4.79
CA SER A 47 -13.82 31.88 -4.08
C SER A 47 -12.54 31.30 -3.47
N TYR A 48 -12.55 30.03 -3.05
CA TYR A 48 -11.46 29.40 -2.30
C TYR A 48 -11.21 27.98 -2.79
N ARG A 49 -10.04 27.42 -2.38
CA ARG A 49 -9.71 26.00 -2.54
C ARG A 49 -9.94 25.31 -1.21
N TYR A 50 -10.44 24.06 -1.26
CA TYR A 50 -10.76 23.29 -0.08
C TYR A 50 -9.96 22.00 -0.06
N ILE A 51 -9.40 21.68 1.11
CA ILE A 51 -8.81 20.39 1.44
C ILE A 51 -9.57 19.86 2.64
N MET A 52 -9.92 18.60 2.62
CA MET A 52 -10.61 17.94 3.72
C MET A 52 -9.82 16.70 4.11
N SER A 53 -9.73 16.44 5.41
CA SER A 53 -9.13 15.23 5.96
C SER A 53 -10.09 14.54 6.92
N GLY A 54 -9.86 13.24 7.13
CA GLY A 54 -10.60 12.45 8.10
C GLY A 54 -10.06 11.03 8.19
N SER A 55 -9.89 10.53 9.40
CA SER A 55 -9.26 9.24 9.70
C SER A 55 -10.05 8.01 9.18
N LEU A 56 -11.37 8.15 9.05
CA LEU A 56 -12.27 7.10 8.53
C LEU A 56 -13.05 7.57 7.30
N LEU A 57 -12.50 8.55 6.59
CA LEU A 57 -13.20 9.20 5.50
C LEU A 57 -13.61 8.22 4.38
N GLY A 58 -12.77 7.21 4.09
CA GLY A 58 -13.09 6.15 3.13
C GLY A 58 -14.34 5.35 3.52
N VAL A 59 -14.47 5.00 4.80
CA VAL A 59 -15.65 4.29 5.34
C VAL A 59 -16.87 5.20 5.32
N GLU A 60 -16.73 6.43 5.82
CA GLU A 60 -17.82 7.39 5.95
C GLU A 60 -18.35 7.90 4.59
N LEU A 61 -17.49 8.02 3.56
CA LEU A 61 -17.91 8.38 2.22
C LEU A 61 -18.82 7.33 1.58
N ASN A 62 -18.63 6.05 1.92
CA ASN A 62 -19.50 4.96 1.45
C ASN A 62 -20.91 5.04 2.06
N ASP A 63 -21.07 5.62 3.25
CA ASP A 63 -22.34 5.79 3.96
C ASP A 63 -23.08 7.08 3.58
N LEU A 64 -22.46 7.97 2.77
CA LEU A 64 -23.12 9.23 2.37
C LEU A 64 -24.27 8.96 1.41
N ARG A 65 -25.46 9.48 1.73
CA ARG A 65 -26.66 9.43 0.87
C ARG A 65 -26.47 10.11 -0.48
N SER A 66 -25.50 11.00 -0.62
CA SER A 66 -25.19 11.77 -1.82
C SER A 66 -23.74 12.21 -1.79
N ALA A 67 -22.82 11.41 -2.34
CA ALA A 67 -21.46 11.88 -2.60
C ALA A 67 -21.52 13.01 -3.64
N PRO A 68 -20.82 14.13 -3.47
CA PRO A 68 -20.77 15.21 -4.46
C PRO A 68 -19.87 14.82 -5.64
N VAL A 69 -20.35 13.91 -6.46
CA VAL A 69 -19.63 13.40 -7.64
C VAL A 69 -19.25 14.58 -8.56
N GLY A 70 -17.98 14.63 -8.97
CA GLY A 70 -17.44 15.70 -9.81
C GLY A 70 -16.89 16.91 -9.07
N TYR A 71 -17.12 17.04 -7.76
CA TYR A 71 -16.64 18.14 -6.93
C TYR A 71 -15.50 17.75 -5.99
N LEU A 72 -15.25 16.45 -5.82
CA LEU A 72 -14.22 15.91 -4.94
C LEU A 72 -13.19 15.10 -5.74
N ARG A 73 -11.92 15.29 -5.39
CA ARG A 73 -10.84 14.38 -5.72
C ARG A 73 -10.40 13.69 -4.42
N VAL A 74 -10.60 12.38 -4.36
CA VAL A 74 -10.14 11.58 -3.22
C VAL A 74 -8.67 11.23 -3.45
N CYS A 75 -7.85 11.38 -2.41
CA CYS A 75 -6.45 10.99 -2.37
C CYS A 75 -6.24 10.15 -1.12
N ASP A 76 -5.78 8.92 -1.30
CA ASP A 76 -5.41 8.07 -0.19
C ASP A 76 -4.04 8.49 0.36
N MET A 77 -3.93 8.51 1.69
CA MET A 77 -2.68 8.79 2.39
C MET A 77 -2.16 7.51 3.02
N TYR A 78 -0.97 7.09 2.58
CA TYR A 78 -0.31 5.89 3.06
C TYR A 78 0.75 6.23 4.10
N PRO A 79 1.20 5.26 4.93
CA PRO A 79 2.44 5.40 5.67
C PRO A 79 3.60 5.77 4.73
N MET A 80 4.66 6.39 5.27
CA MET A 80 5.84 6.73 4.49
C MET A 80 6.42 5.48 3.82
N ASP A 81 6.67 5.57 2.52
CA ASP A 81 7.31 4.49 1.79
C ASP A 81 8.82 4.40 2.13
N LEU A 82 9.48 3.36 1.64
CA LEU A 82 10.90 3.14 1.94
C LEU A 82 11.77 4.29 1.46
N CYS A 83 11.46 4.92 0.31
CA CYS A 83 12.22 6.06 -0.21
C CYS A 83 12.06 7.29 0.70
N GLU A 84 10.85 7.60 1.15
CA GLU A 84 10.57 8.68 2.09
C GLU A 84 11.25 8.44 3.45
N PHE A 85 11.22 7.19 3.93
CA PHE A 85 11.95 6.79 5.13
C PHE A 85 13.47 6.98 4.98
N MET A 86 14.06 6.52 3.87
CA MET A 86 15.49 6.71 3.59
C MET A 86 15.90 8.17 3.66
N VAL A 87 15.12 9.06 3.02
CA VAL A 87 15.37 10.51 3.07
C VAL A 87 15.28 11.03 4.51
N SER A 88 14.28 10.59 5.27
CA SER A 88 14.05 11.02 6.65
C SER A 88 15.17 10.63 7.60
N VAL A 89 15.80 9.46 7.40
CA VAL A 89 16.95 9.03 8.20
C VAL A 89 18.30 9.55 7.65
N GLY A 90 18.28 10.43 6.65
CA GLY A 90 19.45 11.14 6.15
C GLY A 90 20.19 10.45 5.00
N VAL A 91 19.59 9.49 4.30
CA VAL A 91 20.17 8.95 3.06
C VAL A 91 20.19 10.05 2.00
N ASN A 92 21.35 10.29 1.39
CA ASN A 92 21.51 11.33 0.39
C ASN A 92 20.75 10.99 -0.90
N GLN A 93 20.10 11.98 -1.50
CA GLN A 93 19.33 11.82 -2.74
C GLN A 93 20.19 11.23 -3.88
N ASN A 94 21.46 11.61 -4.01
CA ASN A 94 22.36 11.06 -5.02
C ASN A 94 22.54 9.53 -4.88
N VAL A 95 22.49 8.99 -3.67
CA VAL A 95 22.53 7.53 -3.45
C VAL A 95 21.27 6.89 -3.99
N ILE A 96 20.09 7.46 -3.69
CA ILE A 96 18.80 6.98 -4.19
C ILE A 96 18.76 7.03 -5.71
N ASP A 97 19.24 8.10 -6.33
CA ASP A 97 19.33 8.26 -7.79
C ASP A 97 20.24 7.21 -8.41
N THR A 98 21.41 6.95 -7.79
CA THR A 98 22.33 5.88 -8.23
C THR A 98 21.69 4.49 -8.13
N LEU A 99 20.95 4.23 -7.05
CA LEU A 99 20.21 2.96 -6.89
C LEU A 99 19.13 2.81 -7.98
N LYS A 100 18.45 3.91 -8.33
CA LYS A 100 17.46 3.94 -9.42
C LYS A 100 18.10 3.65 -10.77
N GLU A 101 19.28 4.21 -11.05
CA GLU A 101 20.04 3.89 -12.24
C GLU A 101 20.44 2.42 -12.30
N CYS A 102 20.94 1.86 -11.18
CA CYS A 102 21.28 0.43 -11.09
C CYS A 102 20.04 -0.45 -11.35
N PHE A 103 18.87 -0.07 -10.83
CA PHE A 103 17.62 -0.76 -11.08
C PHE A 103 17.23 -0.72 -12.57
N MET A 104 17.23 0.46 -13.18
CA MET A 104 16.85 0.66 -14.58
C MET A 104 17.79 -0.06 -15.56
N GLN A 105 19.09 -0.02 -15.29
CA GLN A 105 20.13 -0.62 -16.14
C GLN A 105 20.42 -2.09 -15.78
N ARG A 106 19.80 -2.60 -14.69
CA ARG A 106 20.04 -3.95 -14.16
C ARG A 106 21.51 -4.21 -13.82
N LEU A 107 22.17 -3.21 -13.25
CA LEU A 107 23.57 -3.28 -12.86
C LEU A 107 23.70 -3.55 -11.35
N PRO A 108 24.73 -4.32 -10.93
CA PRO A 108 25.03 -4.51 -9.52
C PRO A 108 25.30 -3.19 -8.80
N VAL A 109 24.78 -3.07 -7.58
CA VAL A 109 25.09 -1.97 -6.66
C VAL A 109 26.48 -2.20 -6.06
N ASP A 110 27.25 -1.14 -5.85
CA ASP A 110 28.50 -1.21 -5.07
C ASP A 110 28.27 -1.95 -3.75
N SER A 111 29.18 -2.84 -3.36
CA SER A 111 28.98 -3.75 -2.23
C SER A 111 28.82 -3.02 -0.91
N PHE A 112 29.55 -1.93 -0.69
CA PHE A 112 29.44 -1.13 0.52
C PHE A 112 28.09 -0.41 0.60
N VAL A 113 27.65 0.20 -0.51
CA VAL A 113 26.34 0.84 -0.59
C VAL A 113 25.23 -0.19 -0.38
N HIS A 114 25.34 -1.35 -1.03
CA HIS A 114 24.37 -2.44 -0.88
C HIS A 114 24.20 -2.89 0.57
N GLU A 115 25.32 -3.14 1.29
CA GLU A 115 25.27 -3.53 2.71
C GLU A 115 24.59 -2.48 3.58
N LYS A 116 24.90 -1.19 3.34
CA LYS A 116 24.28 -0.08 4.08
C LYS A 116 22.79 0.05 3.79
N MET A 117 22.36 -0.19 2.55
CA MET A 117 20.94 -0.16 2.19
C MET A 117 20.17 -1.33 2.82
N ILE A 118 20.79 -2.49 2.97
CA ILE A 118 20.21 -3.61 3.75
C ILE A 118 20.07 -3.23 5.23
N ASP A 119 21.05 -2.51 5.83
CA ASP A 119 20.91 -2.00 7.19
C ASP A 119 19.73 -1.05 7.34
N VAL A 120 19.59 -0.09 6.42
CA VAL A 120 18.46 0.86 6.39
C VAL A 120 17.14 0.13 6.19
N PHE A 121 17.09 -0.86 5.31
CA PHE A 121 15.91 -1.68 5.10
C PHE A 121 15.50 -2.45 6.37
N ASN A 122 16.44 -3.08 7.06
CA ASN A 122 16.16 -3.78 8.31
C ASN A 122 15.67 -2.82 9.42
N LEU A 123 16.18 -1.59 9.44
CA LEU A 123 15.67 -0.56 10.33
C LEU A 123 14.21 -0.19 9.97
N TYR A 124 13.90 -0.05 8.69
CA TYR A 124 12.54 0.20 8.21
C TYR A 124 11.58 -0.92 8.60
N LEU A 125 12.00 -2.18 8.60
CA LEU A 125 11.19 -3.29 9.10
C LEU A 125 10.75 -3.09 10.56
N ILE A 126 11.54 -2.40 11.37
CA ILE A 126 11.26 -2.18 12.80
C ILE A 126 10.51 -0.87 13.03
N VAL A 127 10.92 0.22 12.39
CA VAL A 127 10.33 1.56 12.58
C VAL A 127 9.04 1.71 11.77
N GLY A 128 8.98 1.11 10.57
CA GLY A 128 7.86 1.29 9.64
C GLY A 128 7.83 2.69 9.03
N GLY A 129 6.71 3.00 8.40
CA GLY A 129 6.45 4.27 7.74
C GLY A 129 5.45 5.19 8.46
N MET A 130 4.98 4.82 9.68
CA MET A 130 4.09 5.71 10.43
C MET A 130 4.81 7.01 10.82
N PRO A 131 4.34 8.21 10.39
CA PRO A 131 5.11 9.46 10.53
C PRO A 131 5.56 9.76 11.96
N GLU A 132 4.71 9.51 12.98
CA GLU A 132 5.05 9.72 14.40
C GLU A 132 6.18 8.77 14.83
N ALA A 133 6.19 7.51 14.35
CA ALA A 133 7.23 6.55 14.66
C ALA A 133 8.57 6.92 13.99
N VAL A 134 8.52 7.32 12.71
CA VAL A 134 9.71 7.78 11.97
C VAL A 134 10.30 9.02 12.62
N ASN A 135 9.48 10.03 12.95
CA ASN A 135 9.96 11.25 13.61
C ASN A 135 10.57 10.95 14.98
N THR A 136 9.93 10.09 15.79
CA THR A 136 10.46 9.65 17.07
C THR A 136 11.83 8.99 16.93
N TYR A 137 12.00 8.14 15.93
CA TYR A 137 13.30 7.52 15.64
C TYR A 137 14.35 8.55 15.24
N VAL A 138 14.03 9.44 14.30
CA VAL A 138 14.96 10.48 13.81
C VAL A 138 15.42 11.41 14.92
N GLU A 139 14.52 11.79 15.82
CA GLU A 139 14.87 12.68 16.94
C GLU A 139 15.64 12.00 18.06
N THR A 140 15.41 10.71 18.31
CA THR A 140 15.91 10.06 19.53
C THR A 140 16.85 8.90 19.30
N ASN A 141 16.82 8.26 18.14
CA ASN A 141 17.46 6.96 17.83
C ASN A 141 17.07 5.85 18.82
N ASP A 142 15.92 5.96 19.48
CA ASP A 142 15.46 5.08 20.55
C ASP A 142 14.30 4.21 20.10
N LEU A 143 14.57 2.94 19.87
CA LEU A 143 13.56 1.96 19.41
C LEU A 143 12.52 1.62 20.50
N ALA A 144 12.81 1.83 21.77
CA ALA A 144 11.82 1.64 22.82
C ALA A 144 10.74 2.71 22.74
N LYS A 145 11.10 3.96 22.46
CA LYS A 145 10.14 5.04 22.22
C LYS A 145 9.31 4.81 20.94
N VAL A 146 9.94 4.29 19.90
CA VAL A 146 9.22 3.88 18.68
C VAL A 146 8.17 2.81 19.00
N ALA A 147 8.53 1.82 19.84
CA ALA A 147 7.58 0.79 20.26
C ALA A 147 6.39 1.36 21.04
N GLU A 148 6.60 2.36 21.89
CA GLU A 148 5.51 3.09 22.59
C GLU A 148 4.55 3.78 21.60
N VAL A 149 5.11 4.40 20.54
CA VAL A 149 4.30 5.01 19.48
C VAL A 149 3.46 3.96 18.76
N HIS A 150 4.05 2.82 18.37
CA HIS A 150 3.32 1.74 17.73
C HIS A 150 2.19 1.20 18.63
N GLU A 151 2.45 0.99 19.94
CA GLU A 151 1.41 0.57 20.88
C GLU A 151 0.26 1.57 20.95
N LYS A 152 0.57 2.86 20.98
CA LYS A 152 -0.44 3.93 20.96
C LYS A 152 -1.29 3.85 19.70
N ILE A 153 -0.68 3.72 18.51
CA ILE A 153 -1.40 3.61 17.23
C ILE A 153 -2.29 2.37 17.22
N VAL A 154 -1.77 1.20 17.62
CA VAL A 154 -2.57 -0.04 17.69
C VAL A 154 -3.75 0.10 18.64
N ARG A 155 -3.58 0.77 19.78
CA ARG A 155 -4.70 1.05 20.72
C ARG A 155 -5.74 1.96 20.09
N LEU A 156 -5.33 2.98 19.33
CA LEU A 156 -6.24 3.86 18.60
C LEU A 156 -7.04 3.09 17.54
N TYR A 157 -6.40 2.26 16.73
CA TYR A 157 -7.10 1.40 15.75
C TYR A 157 -8.14 0.52 16.45
N LYS A 158 -7.76 -0.14 17.55
CA LYS A 158 -8.71 -0.99 18.32
C LYS A 158 -9.85 -0.17 18.93
N SER A 159 -9.61 1.08 19.29
CA SER A 159 -10.66 2.01 19.73
C SER A 159 -11.62 2.34 18.60
N ASP A 160 -11.10 2.61 17.39
CA ASP A 160 -11.92 2.93 16.21
C ASP A 160 -12.78 1.73 15.76
N PHE A 161 -12.29 0.49 15.90
CA PHE A 161 -13.12 -0.70 15.71
C PHE A 161 -14.38 -0.69 16.59
N THR A 162 -14.35 0.02 17.72
CA THR A 162 -15.49 0.12 18.64
C THR A 162 -16.57 1.09 18.19
N LYS A 163 -16.24 2.04 17.29
CA LYS A 163 -17.19 3.00 16.70
C LYS A 163 -18.05 2.34 15.63
N TYR A 164 -17.54 1.26 15.04
CA TYR A 164 -18.30 0.41 14.13
C TYR A 164 -19.32 -0.41 14.93
N GLU A 165 -20.44 -0.83 14.33
CA GLU A 165 -21.56 -1.50 15.03
C GLU A 165 -21.09 -2.54 16.06
N THR A 166 -21.69 -2.53 17.25
CA THR A 166 -21.31 -3.35 18.42
C THR A 166 -21.20 -4.85 18.11
N ARG A 167 -21.94 -5.33 17.11
CA ARG A 167 -21.94 -6.73 16.67
C ARG A 167 -20.65 -7.13 15.92
N TYR A 168 -19.98 -6.20 15.26
CA TYR A 168 -18.79 -6.46 14.40
C TYR A 168 -17.47 -6.14 15.11
N LYS A 169 -17.51 -5.37 16.19
CA LYS A 169 -16.34 -4.93 16.95
C LYS A 169 -15.37 -6.04 17.32
N LEU A 170 -15.87 -7.12 17.92
CA LEU A 170 -15.05 -8.24 18.36
C LEU A 170 -14.39 -8.95 17.17
N LYS A 171 -15.12 -9.07 16.05
CA LYS A 171 -14.58 -9.69 14.84
C LYS A 171 -13.43 -8.90 14.22
N LEU A 172 -13.54 -7.56 14.12
CA LEU A 172 -12.46 -6.73 13.59
C LEU A 172 -11.18 -6.85 14.42
N GLN A 173 -11.33 -6.87 15.78
CA GLN A 173 -10.19 -7.09 16.67
C GLN A 173 -9.59 -8.48 16.51
N GLU A 174 -10.42 -9.53 16.42
CA GLU A 174 -9.97 -10.90 16.22
C GLU A 174 -9.25 -11.07 14.87
N ILE A 175 -9.76 -10.45 13.79
CA ILE A 175 -9.09 -10.44 12.48
C ILE A 175 -7.72 -9.79 12.61
N TYR A 176 -7.66 -8.58 13.18
CA TYR A 176 -6.42 -7.81 13.30
C TYR A 176 -5.37 -8.54 14.15
N ASP A 177 -5.79 -9.12 15.27
CA ASP A 177 -4.90 -9.88 16.18
C ASP A 177 -4.45 -11.23 15.58
N ALA A 178 -5.22 -11.81 14.65
CA ALA A 178 -4.86 -13.05 13.97
C ALA A 178 -3.87 -12.84 12.80
N MET A 179 -3.82 -11.65 12.22
CA MET A 179 -3.02 -11.37 11.00
C MET A 179 -1.56 -11.80 11.13
N PRO A 180 -0.80 -11.49 12.20
CA PRO A 180 0.62 -11.87 12.29
C PRO A 180 0.81 -13.39 12.20
N GLY A 181 -0.01 -14.15 12.91
CA GLY A 181 0.06 -15.61 12.91
C GLY A 181 -0.36 -16.23 11.56
N GLN A 182 -1.21 -15.56 10.78
CA GLN A 182 -1.58 -16.01 9.44
C GLN A 182 -0.47 -15.75 8.43
N LEU A 183 0.22 -14.62 8.52
CA LEU A 183 1.33 -14.25 7.65
C LEU A 183 2.58 -15.12 7.88
N ASP A 184 2.75 -15.68 9.06
CA ASP A 184 3.90 -16.57 9.37
C ASP A 184 3.65 -18.03 8.97
N GLN A 185 2.45 -18.40 8.53
CA GLN A 185 2.17 -19.75 8.07
C GLN A 185 2.78 -20.01 6.67
N LYS A 186 3.07 -21.28 6.37
CA LYS A 186 3.54 -21.69 5.06
C LYS A 186 2.59 -21.29 3.93
N ASN A 187 1.28 -21.36 4.19
CA ASN A 187 0.24 -20.82 3.32
C ASN A 187 -0.29 -19.55 4.00
N LYS A 188 0.13 -18.39 3.51
CA LYS A 188 -0.21 -17.06 4.04
C LYS A 188 -1.65 -16.63 3.71
N ARG A 189 -2.44 -17.49 3.09
CA ARG A 189 -3.85 -17.25 2.84
C ARG A 189 -4.61 -17.12 4.15
N PHE A 190 -5.38 -16.05 4.32
CA PHE A 190 -6.16 -15.83 5.53
C PHE A 190 -7.26 -16.90 5.71
N GLN A 191 -7.25 -17.57 6.83
CA GLN A 191 -8.18 -18.65 7.15
C GLN A 191 -9.35 -18.12 7.98
N ILE A 192 -10.51 -17.94 7.35
CA ILE A 192 -11.71 -17.37 7.96
C ILE A 192 -12.23 -18.18 9.16
N ASN A 193 -11.97 -19.50 9.19
CA ASN A 193 -12.38 -20.38 10.28
C ASN A 193 -11.75 -20.03 11.64
N ILE A 194 -10.70 -19.21 11.67
CA ILE A 194 -10.09 -18.70 12.92
C ILE A 194 -11.01 -17.70 13.61
N ILE A 195 -11.76 -16.91 12.84
CA ILE A 195 -12.72 -15.93 13.36
C ILE A 195 -13.99 -16.62 13.86
N GLY A 196 -14.33 -17.78 13.28
CA GLY A 196 -15.50 -18.56 13.67
C GLY A 196 -15.73 -19.77 12.78
N LYS A 197 -16.06 -20.91 13.40
CA LYS A 197 -16.33 -22.16 12.68
C LYS A 197 -17.56 -22.01 11.76
N GLY A 198 -17.40 -22.42 10.49
CA GLY A 198 -18.50 -22.42 9.51
C GLY A 198 -18.81 -21.04 8.91
N LEU A 199 -17.95 -20.03 9.12
CA LEU A 199 -18.07 -18.75 8.44
C LEU A 199 -17.58 -18.87 7.00
N SER A 200 -18.37 -18.30 6.05
CA SER A 200 -17.98 -18.09 4.66
C SER A 200 -17.49 -16.66 4.44
N TYR A 201 -16.73 -16.45 3.37
CA TYR A 201 -16.27 -15.09 2.98
C TYR A 201 -17.42 -14.08 2.92
N ASP A 202 -18.55 -14.45 2.30
CA ASP A 202 -19.70 -13.54 2.10
C ASP A 202 -20.26 -12.99 3.43
N ARG A 203 -20.09 -13.73 4.54
CA ARG A 203 -20.55 -13.31 5.85
C ARG A 203 -19.60 -12.36 6.59
N VAL A 204 -18.37 -12.30 6.15
CA VAL A 204 -17.29 -11.49 6.78
C VAL A 204 -16.63 -10.52 5.80
N ALA A 205 -17.09 -10.49 4.54
CA ALA A 205 -16.54 -9.63 3.50
C ALA A 205 -16.55 -8.15 3.91
N ASN A 206 -17.62 -7.69 4.56
CA ASN A 206 -17.74 -6.31 5.02
C ASN A 206 -16.70 -5.98 6.11
N ASP A 207 -16.31 -6.95 6.94
CA ASP A 207 -15.30 -6.75 7.99
C ASP A 207 -13.92 -6.50 7.34
N PHE A 208 -13.58 -7.26 6.30
CA PHE A 208 -12.32 -7.07 5.55
C PHE A 208 -12.32 -5.80 4.71
N LEU A 209 -13.46 -5.46 4.08
CA LEU A 209 -13.62 -4.20 3.36
C LEU A 209 -13.47 -3.02 4.30
N TRP A 210 -14.05 -3.10 5.50
CA TRP A 210 -13.90 -2.05 6.50
C TRP A 210 -12.43 -1.85 6.90
N LEU A 211 -11.68 -2.93 7.20
CA LEU A 211 -10.26 -2.83 7.54
C LEU A 211 -9.43 -2.22 6.41
N LYS A 212 -9.77 -2.54 5.15
CA LYS A 212 -9.16 -1.94 3.97
C LYS A 212 -9.48 -0.45 3.86
N ASP A 213 -10.77 -0.10 3.92
CA ASP A 213 -11.25 1.28 3.72
C ASP A 213 -10.82 2.19 4.88
N ALA A 214 -10.63 1.62 6.09
CA ALA A 214 -10.03 2.29 7.23
C ALA A 214 -8.49 2.43 7.13
N GLY A 215 -7.85 1.88 6.08
CA GLY A 215 -6.41 1.94 5.90
C GLY A 215 -5.60 1.12 6.91
N VAL A 216 -6.21 0.11 7.55
CA VAL A 216 -5.58 -0.71 8.61
C VAL A 216 -4.95 -1.98 8.06
N ALA A 217 -5.54 -2.54 6.99
CA ALA A 217 -5.06 -3.78 6.38
C ALA A 217 -5.15 -3.75 4.86
N ILE A 218 -4.31 -4.55 4.21
CA ILE A 218 -4.19 -4.66 2.75
C ILE A 218 -4.60 -6.07 2.33
N PRO A 219 -5.80 -6.27 1.76
CA PRO A 219 -6.19 -7.55 1.20
C PRO A 219 -5.60 -7.74 -0.20
N VAL A 220 -4.84 -8.82 -0.39
CA VAL A 220 -4.27 -9.24 -1.67
C VAL A 220 -5.01 -10.48 -2.14
N TYR A 221 -5.76 -10.36 -3.22
CA TYR A 221 -6.63 -11.43 -3.72
C TYR A 221 -5.90 -12.39 -4.65
N ASN A 222 -6.38 -13.64 -4.68
CA ASN A 222 -5.90 -14.64 -5.64
C ASN A 222 -6.41 -14.33 -7.05
N ILE A 223 -5.58 -14.64 -8.05
CA ILE A 223 -6.02 -14.74 -9.44
C ILE A 223 -5.93 -16.19 -9.92
N SER A 224 -6.87 -16.61 -10.73
CA SER A 224 -6.90 -17.95 -11.31
C SER A 224 -5.92 -18.12 -12.48
N GLU A 225 -5.62 -17.03 -13.20
CA GLU A 225 -4.67 -16.97 -14.31
C GLU A 225 -3.88 -15.66 -14.29
N PRO A 226 -2.54 -15.69 -14.43
CA PRO A 226 -1.71 -14.49 -14.50
C PRO A 226 -1.72 -13.93 -15.94
N LYS A 227 -2.88 -13.45 -16.41
CA LYS A 227 -3.11 -12.85 -17.74
C LYS A 227 -3.82 -11.52 -17.64
N LEU A 228 -3.49 -10.60 -18.55
CA LEU A 228 -4.18 -9.32 -18.65
C LEU A 228 -5.62 -9.46 -19.19
N PRO A 229 -6.55 -8.65 -18.68
CA PRO A 229 -6.48 -7.84 -17.46
C PRO A 229 -6.60 -8.72 -16.21
N LEU A 230 -5.69 -8.58 -15.24
CA LEU A 230 -5.62 -9.42 -14.04
C LEU A 230 -6.93 -9.44 -13.23
N VAL A 231 -7.66 -8.33 -13.24
CA VAL A 231 -8.92 -8.17 -12.50
C VAL A 231 -10.00 -9.18 -12.93
N ILE A 232 -9.98 -9.66 -14.17
CA ILE A 232 -10.98 -10.61 -14.69
C ILE A 232 -10.87 -11.98 -14.00
N SER A 233 -9.65 -12.36 -13.60
CA SER A 233 -9.37 -13.65 -12.97
C SER A 233 -9.34 -13.60 -11.43
N GLU A 234 -9.73 -12.46 -10.83
CA GLU A 234 -9.73 -12.23 -9.38
C GLU A 234 -10.70 -13.17 -8.64
N ASN A 235 -10.21 -13.82 -7.59
CA ASN A 235 -10.99 -14.67 -6.70
C ASN A 235 -10.94 -14.11 -5.26
N ARG A 236 -11.96 -13.36 -4.88
CA ARG A 236 -12.05 -12.69 -3.58
C ARG A 236 -12.16 -13.61 -2.40
N ASN A 237 -12.61 -14.84 -2.59
CA ASN A 237 -12.70 -15.82 -1.50
C ASN A 237 -11.34 -16.34 -1.03
N LEU A 238 -10.30 -16.06 -1.80
CA LEU A 238 -8.92 -16.46 -1.55
C LEU A 238 -8.05 -15.22 -1.46
N PHE A 239 -7.60 -14.84 -0.27
CA PHE A 239 -6.80 -13.65 -0.08
C PHE A 239 -5.75 -13.83 1.01
N LYS A 240 -4.67 -13.06 0.90
CA LYS A 240 -3.71 -12.76 1.97
C LYS A 240 -4.12 -11.43 2.59
N LEU A 241 -3.83 -11.21 3.89
CA LEU A 241 -4.15 -9.97 4.56
C LEU A 241 -2.90 -9.42 5.23
N PHE A 242 -2.35 -8.33 4.68
CA PHE A 242 -1.16 -7.66 5.17
C PHE A 242 -1.51 -6.47 6.05
N PHE A 243 -0.59 -6.06 6.91
CA PHE A 243 -0.68 -4.79 7.63
C PHE A 243 -0.43 -3.62 6.69
N SER A 244 -1.10 -2.50 6.93
CA SER A 244 -0.83 -1.26 6.19
C SER A 244 0.57 -0.68 6.46
N ASP A 245 1.21 -1.10 7.55
CA ASP A 245 2.56 -0.70 7.93
C ASP A 245 3.34 -1.86 8.56
N VAL A 246 4.58 -2.06 8.10
CA VAL A 246 5.44 -3.14 8.58
C VAL A 246 5.89 -2.93 10.03
N GLY A 247 6.07 -1.69 10.49
CA GLY A 247 6.40 -1.37 11.87
C GLY A 247 5.28 -1.79 12.83
N LEU A 248 4.02 -1.64 12.40
CA LEU A 248 2.88 -2.15 13.17
C LEU A 248 2.85 -3.68 13.21
N LEU A 249 3.26 -4.38 12.14
CA LEU A 249 3.42 -5.84 12.17
C LEU A 249 4.54 -6.24 13.14
N THR A 250 5.73 -5.64 13.04
CA THR A 250 6.86 -5.95 13.92
C THR A 250 6.63 -5.53 15.36
N SER A 251 5.76 -4.56 15.63
CA SER A 251 5.34 -4.21 16.99
C SER A 251 4.70 -5.39 17.75
N ARG A 252 4.22 -6.39 17.01
CA ARG A 252 3.64 -7.63 17.57
C ARG A 252 4.69 -8.67 17.95
N TYR A 253 5.98 -8.44 17.65
CA TYR A 253 7.10 -9.32 17.97
C TYR A 253 7.79 -8.88 19.24
N SER A 254 8.50 -9.81 19.92
CA SER A 254 9.29 -9.47 21.09
C SER A 254 10.50 -8.61 20.72
N ASP A 255 11.02 -7.85 21.68
CA ASP A 255 12.20 -6.99 21.46
C ASP A 255 13.43 -7.80 21.06
N GLN A 256 13.57 -9.03 21.57
CA GLN A 256 14.64 -9.95 21.17
C GLN A 256 14.56 -10.28 19.67
N VAL A 257 13.36 -10.52 19.14
CA VAL A 257 13.16 -10.78 17.69
C VAL A 257 13.48 -9.53 16.89
N LYS A 258 13.06 -8.34 17.31
CA LYS A 258 13.38 -7.07 16.65
C LYS A 258 14.91 -6.85 16.60
N MET A 259 15.61 -7.08 17.71
CA MET A 259 17.07 -6.98 17.74
C MET A 259 17.77 -8.01 16.85
N ALA A 260 17.24 -9.22 16.79
CA ALA A 260 17.77 -10.27 15.91
C ALA A 260 17.61 -9.91 14.42
N ILE A 261 16.49 -9.24 14.03
CA ILE A 261 16.29 -8.71 12.68
C ILE A 261 17.35 -7.66 12.34
N LEU A 262 17.57 -6.67 13.24
CA LEU A 262 18.58 -5.63 13.05
C LEU A 262 20.00 -6.21 12.94
N ASN A 263 20.29 -7.23 13.74
CA ASN A 263 21.59 -7.93 13.73
C ASN A 263 21.72 -8.92 12.54
N LYS A 264 20.72 -9.02 11.67
CA LYS A 264 20.70 -9.95 10.52
C LYS A 264 20.88 -11.42 10.93
N GLU A 265 20.28 -11.80 12.06
CA GLU A 265 20.38 -13.17 12.57
C GLU A 265 19.58 -14.13 11.68
N LYS A 266 20.26 -15.18 11.21
CA LYS A 266 19.70 -16.14 10.25
C LYS A 266 18.64 -17.06 10.85
N SER A 267 18.46 -17.05 12.15
CA SER A 267 17.46 -17.84 12.87
C SER A 267 16.04 -17.30 12.69
N ILE A 268 15.89 -16.03 12.28
CA ILE A 268 14.60 -15.37 12.13
C ILE A 268 14.06 -15.54 10.71
N ASN A 269 12.81 -15.98 10.61
CA ASN A 269 12.08 -16.03 9.34
C ASN A 269 11.48 -14.67 9.03
N ASN A 270 12.13 -13.88 8.18
CA ASN A 270 11.65 -12.55 7.78
C ASN A 270 10.67 -12.58 6.59
N GLY A 271 10.25 -13.76 6.13
CA GLY A 271 9.42 -13.90 4.94
C GLY A 271 8.10 -13.13 5.02
N ALA A 272 7.44 -13.15 6.20
CA ALA A 272 6.21 -12.39 6.42
C ALA A 272 6.44 -10.87 6.37
N LEU A 273 7.53 -10.40 6.96
CA LEU A 273 7.90 -8.98 6.97
C LEU A 273 8.23 -8.47 5.57
N PHE A 274 9.03 -9.23 4.82
CA PHE A 274 9.42 -8.86 3.46
C PHE A 274 8.20 -8.77 2.53
N GLU A 275 7.28 -9.77 2.58
CA GLU A 275 6.05 -9.69 1.79
C GLU A 275 5.16 -8.52 2.25
N ASN A 276 5.09 -8.24 3.56
CA ASN A 276 4.30 -7.11 4.05
C ASN A 276 4.83 -5.76 3.53
N VAL A 277 6.15 -5.55 3.55
CA VAL A 277 6.74 -4.32 3.00
C VAL A 277 6.48 -4.21 1.51
N VAL A 278 6.63 -5.31 0.75
CA VAL A 278 6.35 -5.29 -0.69
C VAL A 278 4.89 -4.93 -0.97
N SER A 279 3.93 -5.51 -0.24
CA SER A 279 2.51 -5.16 -0.36
C SER A 279 2.26 -3.69 -0.03
N GLN A 280 2.84 -3.17 1.05
CA GLN A 280 2.76 -1.76 1.44
C GLN A 280 3.31 -0.83 0.35
N GLU A 281 4.48 -1.13 -0.21
CA GLU A 281 5.11 -0.35 -1.28
C GLU A 281 4.30 -0.38 -2.58
N LEU A 282 3.81 -1.55 -2.99
CA LEU A 282 2.99 -1.68 -4.19
C LEU A 282 1.72 -0.84 -4.08
N LEU A 283 1.04 -0.90 -2.93
CA LEU A 283 -0.17 -0.14 -2.68
C LEU A 283 0.10 1.37 -2.71
N SER A 284 1.14 1.86 -2.03
CA SER A 284 1.49 3.29 -1.99
C SER A 284 1.81 3.86 -3.37
N LYS A 285 2.32 3.03 -4.29
CA LYS A 285 2.61 3.37 -5.69
C LYS A 285 1.41 3.18 -6.63
N GLY A 286 0.24 2.83 -6.07
CA GLY A 286 -1.01 2.69 -6.81
C GLY A 286 -1.14 1.41 -7.63
N HIS A 287 -0.30 0.41 -7.36
CA HIS A 287 -0.47 -0.90 -7.98
C HIS A 287 -1.66 -1.64 -7.37
N LYS A 288 -2.44 -2.29 -8.21
CA LYS A 288 -3.35 -3.33 -7.77
C LYS A 288 -2.59 -4.64 -7.73
N GLU A 289 -2.40 -5.18 -6.55
CA GLU A 289 -1.63 -6.37 -6.30
C GLU A 289 -2.51 -7.62 -6.17
N TYR A 290 -1.98 -8.72 -6.66
CA TYR A 290 -2.60 -10.04 -6.58
C TYR A 290 -1.55 -11.07 -6.18
N TYR A 291 -1.98 -12.25 -5.76
CA TYR A 291 -1.13 -13.43 -5.73
C TYR A 291 -1.71 -14.52 -6.64
N PHE A 292 -0.87 -15.43 -7.07
CA PHE A 292 -1.30 -16.56 -7.88
C PHE A 292 -1.03 -17.86 -7.15
N ASN A 293 -2.01 -18.76 -7.10
CA ASN A 293 -1.81 -20.09 -6.54
C ASN A 293 -2.64 -21.12 -7.31
N SER A 294 -1.97 -22.11 -7.86
CA SER A 294 -2.61 -23.23 -8.53
C SER A 294 -1.94 -24.57 -8.17
N LYS A 295 -2.72 -25.66 -8.21
CA LYS A 295 -2.19 -27.01 -7.94
C LYS A 295 -1.10 -27.42 -8.91
N LYS A 296 -1.15 -26.95 -10.16
CA LYS A 296 -0.23 -27.32 -11.24
C LYS A 296 1.06 -26.51 -11.21
N GLN A 297 0.97 -25.20 -10.99
CA GLN A 297 2.11 -24.27 -11.13
C GLN A 297 2.77 -23.97 -9.78
N GLY A 298 2.03 -24.03 -8.69
CA GLY A 298 2.46 -23.59 -7.36
C GLY A 298 1.98 -22.17 -7.04
N GLU A 299 2.61 -21.51 -6.06
CA GLU A 299 2.27 -20.18 -5.58
C GLU A 299 3.34 -19.16 -5.98
N LEU A 300 2.90 -18.00 -6.49
CA LEU A 300 3.68 -16.77 -6.65
C LEU A 300 3.26 -15.80 -5.56
N ASP A 301 4.22 -15.14 -4.94
CA ASP A 301 3.97 -14.24 -3.81
C ASP A 301 3.11 -13.05 -4.23
N PHE A 302 3.48 -12.38 -5.34
CA PHE A 302 2.68 -11.32 -5.96
C PHE A 302 2.67 -11.43 -7.49
N VAL A 303 1.62 -10.87 -8.09
CA VAL A 303 1.49 -10.64 -9.51
C VAL A 303 0.89 -9.25 -9.70
N ILE A 304 1.57 -8.42 -10.47
CA ILE A 304 1.12 -7.04 -10.76
C ILE A 304 1.04 -6.80 -12.26
N GLU A 305 0.33 -5.76 -12.62
CA GLU A 305 0.39 -5.15 -13.95
C GLU A 305 1.38 -3.98 -13.89
N LEU A 306 2.45 -4.08 -14.65
CA LEU A 306 3.51 -3.05 -14.72
C LEU A 306 3.74 -2.68 -16.18
N ASN A 307 3.48 -1.42 -16.54
CA ASN A 307 3.63 -0.91 -17.92
C ASN A 307 2.91 -1.77 -18.97
N GLY A 308 1.69 -2.22 -18.66
CA GLY A 308 0.87 -3.04 -19.54
C GLY A 308 1.34 -4.50 -19.68
N LYS A 309 2.21 -4.98 -18.79
CA LYS A 309 2.71 -6.36 -18.75
C LYS A 309 2.37 -7.03 -17.43
N VAL A 310 2.16 -8.36 -17.48
CA VAL A 310 2.05 -9.16 -16.25
C VAL A 310 3.45 -9.41 -15.72
N VAL A 311 3.71 -8.98 -14.50
CA VAL A 311 5.01 -9.16 -13.84
C VAL A 311 4.83 -9.92 -12.53
N PRO A 312 5.25 -11.18 -12.46
CA PRO A 312 5.36 -11.91 -11.21
C PRO A 312 6.48 -11.36 -10.33
N LEU A 313 6.22 -11.29 -9.02
CA LEU A 313 7.21 -10.95 -8.01
C LEU A 313 7.33 -12.11 -7.04
N GLU A 314 8.54 -12.54 -6.80
CA GLU A 314 8.90 -13.57 -5.83
C GLU A 314 9.75 -12.94 -4.73
N ILE A 315 9.39 -13.18 -3.47
CA ILE A 315 10.03 -12.54 -2.32
C ILE A 315 10.79 -13.58 -1.50
N LYS A 316 12.06 -13.33 -1.26
CA LYS A 316 12.95 -14.27 -0.56
C LYS A 316 13.74 -13.57 0.55
N SER A 317 13.53 -14.00 1.79
CA SER A 317 14.28 -13.51 2.95
C SER A 317 15.44 -14.41 3.37
N GLY A 318 15.70 -15.50 2.63
CA GLY A 318 16.71 -16.49 2.98
C GLY A 318 17.81 -16.65 1.92
N LYS A 319 18.82 -17.46 2.25
CA LYS A 319 19.97 -17.73 1.36
C LYS A 319 19.61 -18.48 0.08
N ASP A 320 18.56 -19.30 0.12
CA ASP A 320 18.12 -20.13 -1.03
C ASP A 320 17.23 -19.35 -2.00
N TYR A 321 17.47 -18.04 -2.14
CA TYR A 321 16.66 -17.14 -2.97
C TYR A 321 16.64 -17.51 -4.47
N LYS A 322 17.52 -18.39 -4.92
CA LYS A 322 17.54 -18.91 -6.31
C LYS A 322 16.59 -20.09 -6.54
N ARG A 323 15.95 -20.63 -5.47
CA ARG A 323 14.98 -21.74 -5.56
C ARG A 323 13.54 -21.22 -5.60
N HIS A 324 12.90 -21.31 -6.77
CA HIS A 324 11.52 -20.83 -6.99
C HIS A 324 10.88 -21.66 -8.12
N SER A 325 10.43 -22.88 -7.79
CA SER A 325 9.84 -23.81 -8.76
C SER A 325 8.57 -23.25 -9.39
N ALA A 326 7.69 -22.61 -8.61
CA ALA A 326 6.45 -22.04 -9.11
C ALA A 326 6.71 -20.95 -10.16
N LEU A 327 7.65 -20.03 -9.88
CA LEU A 327 8.05 -19.00 -10.83
C LEU A 327 8.60 -19.60 -12.12
N CYS A 328 9.45 -20.64 -12.02
CA CYS A 328 9.98 -21.34 -13.20
C CYS A 328 8.87 -21.98 -14.03
N ASN A 329 7.89 -22.63 -13.39
CA ASN A 329 6.75 -23.23 -14.07
C ASN A 329 5.91 -22.20 -14.81
N VAL A 330 5.61 -21.07 -14.17
CA VAL A 330 4.80 -19.99 -14.75
C VAL A 330 5.53 -19.30 -15.92
N LEU A 331 6.85 -19.05 -15.79
CA LEU A 331 7.67 -18.46 -16.86
C LEU A 331 7.86 -19.39 -18.07
N ALA A 332 7.75 -20.71 -17.89
CA ALA A 332 7.83 -21.71 -18.93
C ALA A 332 6.49 -21.93 -19.67
N ASP A 333 5.38 -21.52 -19.08
CA ASP A 333 4.06 -21.67 -19.69
C ASP A 333 3.81 -20.55 -20.71
N GLU A 334 3.93 -20.86 -21.99
CA GLU A 334 3.76 -19.92 -23.10
C GLU A 334 2.37 -19.29 -23.14
N ASN A 335 1.35 -19.96 -22.57
CA ASN A 335 -0.01 -19.42 -22.53
C ASN A 335 -0.15 -18.14 -21.70
N TYR A 336 0.79 -17.90 -20.78
CA TYR A 336 0.78 -16.70 -19.94
C TYR A 336 1.50 -15.51 -20.60
N GLY A 337 2.38 -15.75 -21.56
CA GLY A 337 3.08 -14.69 -22.30
C GLY A 337 3.99 -13.82 -21.42
N ILE A 338 4.46 -14.33 -20.26
CA ILE A 338 5.25 -13.55 -19.32
C ILE A 338 6.67 -13.38 -19.84
N GLU A 339 7.09 -12.13 -19.99
CA GLU A 339 8.39 -11.78 -20.57
C GLU A 339 9.51 -11.84 -19.54
N TYR A 340 9.25 -11.39 -18.30
CA TYR A 340 10.21 -11.37 -17.19
C TYR A 340 9.49 -11.42 -15.84
N ALA A 341 10.25 -11.69 -14.81
CA ALA A 341 9.79 -11.63 -13.42
C ALA A 341 10.90 -11.06 -12.53
N TYR A 342 10.52 -10.46 -11.43
CA TYR A 342 11.44 -9.99 -10.40
C TYR A 342 11.51 -10.99 -9.24
N VAL A 343 12.72 -11.18 -8.73
CA VAL A 343 12.99 -11.93 -7.49
C VAL A 343 13.68 -10.98 -6.52
N PHE A 344 12.97 -10.55 -5.50
CA PHE A 344 13.50 -9.67 -4.47
C PHE A 344 14.12 -10.46 -3.33
N SER A 345 15.34 -10.10 -2.93
CA SER A 345 16.09 -10.77 -1.87
C SER A 345 17.12 -9.84 -1.22
N GLU A 346 17.86 -10.36 -0.24
CA GLU A 346 19.04 -9.66 0.28
C GLU A 346 20.26 -9.71 -0.69
N GLY A 347 20.15 -10.41 -1.81
CA GLY A 347 21.21 -10.47 -2.84
C GLY A 347 21.30 -9.20 -3.68
N ASN A 348 22.42 -9.03 -4.38
CA ASN A 348 22.62 -7.92 -5.31
C ASN A 348 21.96 -8.20 -6.66
N VAL A 349 21.98 -7.23 -7.59
CA VAL A 349 21.37 -7.35 -8.90
C VAL A 349 22.04 -8.45 -9.73
N GLU A 350 21.25 -9.36 -10.28
CA GLU A 350 21.69 -10.43 -11.17
C GLU A 350 20.58 -10.73 -12.20
N VAL A 351 20.92 -11.00 -13.44
CA VAL A 351 19.96 -11.39 -14.47
C VAL A 351 20.22 -12.80 -14.92
N SER A 352 19.18 -13.65 -14.95
CA SER A 352 19.25 -15.03 -15.40
C SER A 352 18.02 -15.41 -16.23
N GLY A 353 18.15 -15.35 -17.56
CA GLY A 353 17.05 -15.55 -18.49
C GLY A 353 15.94 -14.53 -18.27
N LYS A 354 14.70 -14.98 -18.06
CA LYS A 354 13.55 -14.12 -17.77
C LYS A 354 13.50 -13.63 -16.31
N LYS A 355 14.42 -14.03 -15.44
CA LYS A 355 14.44 -13.68 -14.02
C LYS A 355 15.45 -12.56 -13.77
N VAL A 356 14.99 -11.49 -13.13
CA VAL A 356 15.81 -10.38 -12.67
C VAL A 356 15.80 -10.42 -11.14
N TYR A 357 16.94 -10.76 -10.56
CA TYR A 357 17.16 -10.74 -9.12
C TYR A 357 17.51 -9.32 -8.71
N LEU A 358 16.86 -8.83 -7.68
CA LEU A 358 17.02 -7.45 -7.19
C LEU A 358 17.17 -7.44 -5.68
N PRO A 359 17.99 -6.53 -5.13
CA PRO A 359 17.94 -6.24 -3.71
C PRO A 359 16.53 -5.86 -3.28
N ILE A 360 16.10 -6.35 -2.11
CA ILE A 360 14.74 -6.12 -1.61
C ILE A 360 14.36 -4.64 -1.55
N TYR A 361 15.27 -3.76 -1.21
CA TYR A 361 15.01 -2.32 -1.15
C TYR A 361 14.73 -1.69 -2.52
N MET A 362 15.07 -2.34 -3.64
CA MET A 362 14.78 -1.85 -4.98
C MET A 362 13.29 -1.94 -5.37
N MET A 363 12.45 -2.61 -4.57
CA MET A 363 11.00 -2.59 -4.78
C MET A 363 10.42 -1.18 -4.78
N MET A 364 11.08 -0.22 -4.10
CA MET A 364 10.69 1.19 -4.09
C MET A 364 10.69 1.86 -5.46
N PHE A 365 11.30 1.23 -6.48
CA PHE A 365 11.33 1.73 -7.86
C PHE A 365 10.30 1.06 -8.79
N LEU A 366 9.42 0.22 -8.26
CA LEU A 366 8.32 -0.35 -9.03
C LEU A 366 7.23 0.70 -9.25
N GLU A 367 7.38 1.50 -10.29
CA GLU A 367 6.43 2.53 -10.67
C GLU A 367 5.98 2.32 -12.11
N ASN A 368 4.68 2.55 -12.38
CA ASN A 368 4.22 2.62 -13.76
C ASN A 368 4.74 3.89 -14.43
N GLU A 369 5.17 3.77 -15.67
CA GLU A 369 5.47 4.93 -16.49
C GLU A 369 4.21 5.79 -16.61
N LYS A 370 4.37 7.10 -16.43
CA LYS A 370 3.25 8.03 -16.64
C LYS A 370 2.86 7.97 -18.12
N MET A 371 1.59 7.73 -18.39
CA MET A 371 1.08 7.87 -19.75
C MET A 371 1.38 9.29 -20.22
N VAL A 372 2.18 9.39 -21.29
CA VAL A 372 2.32 10.63 -22.01
C VAL A 372 0.95 10.96 -22.62
N ASP A 373 0.56 12.23 -22.67
CA ASP A 373 -0.70 12.67 -23.26
C ASP A 373 -0.86 12.07 -24.67
N THR A 374 -1.61 10.95 -24.74
CA THR A 374 -1.88 10.30 -26.01
C THR A 374 -3.13 10.92 -26.58
N ILE A 375 -2.95 11.92 -27.46
CA ILE A 375 -4.06 12.51 -28.20
C ILE A 375 -4.47 11.52 -29.29
N TYR A 376 -5.52 10.76 -29.05
CA TYR A 376 -6.14 9.94 -30.10
C TYR A 376 -7.25 10.72 -30.76
N LYS A 377 -7.04 11.12 -32.01
CA LYS A 377 -8.05 11.77 -32.83
C LYS A 377 -8.62 10.75 -33.80
N LEU A 378 -9.89 10.42 -33.60
CA LEU A 378 -10.60 9.54 -34.51
C LEU A 378 -10.75 10.24 -35.87
N ASP A 379 -10.29 9.59 -36.93
CA ASP A 379 -10.56 10.04 -38.30
C ASP A 379 -12.00 9.65 -38.68
N LEU A 380 -12.85 10.65 -38.79
CA LEU A 380 -14.25 10.51 -39.23
C LEU A 380 -14.47 11.03 -40.67
N SER A 381 -13.39 11.27 -41.43
CA SER A 381 -13.48 11.71 -42.82
C SER A 381 -14.31 10.68 -43.63
N GLY A 382 -15.32 11.15 -44.28
CA GLY A 382 -16.29 10.31 -45.01
C GLY A 382 -17.54 9.87 -44.23
N LEU A 383 -17.56 10.11 -42.88
CA LEU A 383 -18.74 9.85 -42.06
C LEU A 383 -19.40 11.13 -41.54
N THR A 384 -18.76 12.27 -41.65
CA THR A 384 -19.29 13.59 -41.29
C THR A 384 -19.91 14.22 -42.52
N PHE A 385 -21.21 14.60 -42.42
CA PHE A 385 -21.81 15.48 -43.40
C PHE A 385 -21.14 16.86 -43.28
N ASP A 386 -20.70 17.44 -44.41
CA ASP A 386 -20.30 18.84 -44.46
C ASP A 386 -21.48 19.70 -43.96
N LYS A 387 -21.22 20.46 -42.88
CA LYS A 387 -22.24 21.38 -42.33
C LYS A 387 -22.41 22.64 -43.16
N ASP A 388 -21.80 22.71 -44.35
CA ASP A 388 -21.89 23.84 -45.28
C ASP A 388 -22.70 23.43 -46.54
N MET A 389 -23.99 23.14 -46.38
CA MET A 389 -25.04 23.27 -47.39
C MET A 389 -26.25 23.99 -46.82
#